data_61b1e62b9a0552c2d2e9d00b111868e9
#
_entry.id   61b1e62b9a0552c2d2e9d00b111868e9
#
_cell.length_a   1.000
_cell.length_b   1.000
_cell.length_c   1.000
_cell.angle_alpha   90.00
_cell.angle_beta   90.00
_cell.angle_gamma   90.00
#
_symmetry.space_group_name_H-M   'P 1'
#
loop_
_entity.id
_entity.type
_entity.pdbx_description
1 polymer ?
#
loop_
_entity_poly.entity_id
_entity_poly.type
_entity_poly.pdbx_seq_one_letter_code
_entity_poly.pdbx_strand_id
1 'polypeptide(L)'
;MLIGVKYCGGCNPVYNRGRQVKRLQEQFPEHDFQFAAGDMKDCEIGLVVCGCVRACASVDGLAPRKKLFLLPTERSFSEVKMYLEQDRETKKKTDAAGNGREDPGAEEKGDQRKHLRIGDTAEITKAFFKDDVDRFAALTGDYSRLHTDAEFAKKTPYGKPVVH
;
A
#
# COMPACT_ATOMS: atom_id res chain seq x y z
N MET A 1 -7.51 -19.00 -1.84
CA MET A 1 -6.47 -18.23 -2.60
C MET A 1 -5.10 -18.47 -1.99
N LEU A 2 -4.06 -18.44 -2.81
CA LEU A 2 -2.68 -18.41 -2.34
C LEU A 2 -2.23 -16.94 -2.14
N ILE A 3 -1.80 -16.61 -0.92
CA ILE A 3 -1.41 -15.28 -0.50
C ILE A 3 0.09 -15.28 -0.18
N GLY A 4 0.88 -14.57 -0.98
CA GLY A 4 2.30 -14.39 -0.73
C GLY A 4 2.56 -13.32 0.34
N VAL A 5 3.41 -13.61 1.32
CA VAL A 5 3.78 -12.66 2.37
C VAL A 5 5.27 -12.40 2.36
N LYS A 6 5.66 -11.15 2.18
CA LYS A 6 7.04 -10.69 2.25
C LYS A 6 7.17 -9.63 3.35
N TYR A 7 8.13 -9.80 4.22
CA TYR A 7 8.47 -8.79 5.22
C TYR A 7 9.60 -7.87 4.74
N CYS A 8 9.53 -6.60 5.08
CA CYS A 8 10.67 -5.71 4.94
C CYS A 8 11.78 -6.06 5.95
N GLY A 9 12.98 -5.49 5.80
CA GLY A 9 14.10 -5.72 6.69
C GLY A 9 13.90 -5.37 8.16
N GLY A 10 12.83 -4.61 8.50
CA GLY A 10 12.39 -4.37 9.86
C GLY A 10 13.32 -3.48 10.69
N CYS A 11 13.97 -2.51 10.08
CA CYS A 11 14.93 -1.61 10.73
C CYS A 11 14.32 -0.82 11.91
N ASN A 12 13.04 -0.44 11.81
CA ASN A 12 12.32 0.30 12.87
C ASN A 12 10.82 -0.03 12.85
N PRO A 13 10.41 -1.22 13.33
CA PRO A 13 9.01 -1.61 13.32
C PRO A 13 8.22 -0.85 14.40
N VAL A 14 7.18 -0.13 13.98
CA VAL A 14 6.29 0.63 14.87
C VAL A 14 5.07 -0.19 15.33
N TYR A 15 4.91 -1.42 14.83
CA TYR A 15 3.85 -2.35 15.22
C TYR A 15 4.31 -3.81 15.08
N ASN A 16 3.58 -4.72 15.72
CA ASN A 16 3.90 -6.15 15.65
C ASN A 16 3.35 -6.76 14.35
N ARG A 17 4.19 -6.79 13.33
CA ARG A 17 3.90 -7.28 11.97
C ARG A 17 3.43 -8.74 11.96
N GLY A 18 4.16 -9.61 12.66
CA GLY A 18 3.83 -11.04 12.72
C GLY A 18 2.47 -11.30 13.34
N ARG A 19 2.12 -10.56 14.41
CA ARG A 19 0.80 -10.65 15.05
C ARG A 19 -0.33 -10.22 14.10
N GLN A 20 -0.11 -9.20 13.28
CA GLN A 20 -1.12 -8.75 12.33
C GLN A 20 -1.35 -9.78 11.22
N VAL A 21 -0.29 -10.36 10.68
CA VAL A 21 -0.42 -11.42 9.67
C VAL A 21 -1.08 -12.66 10.28
N LYS A 22 -0.70 -13.05 11.51
CA LYS A 22 -1.34 -14.17 12.21
C LYS A 22 -2.84 -13.95 12.42
N ARG A 23 -3.24 -12.75 12.84
CA ARG A 23 -4.66 -12.38 12.95
C ARG A 23 -5.40 -12.49 11.64
N LEU A 24 -4.75 -12.09 10.54
CA LEU A 24 -5.33 -12.22 9.20
C LEU A 24 -5.53 -13.68 8.83
N GLN A 25 -4.55 -14.56 9.10
CA GLN A 25 -4.68 -16.01 8.90
C GLN A 25 -5.81 -16.62 9.72
N GLU A 26 -5.94 -16.23 10.98
CA GLU A 26 -7.02 -16.70 11.87
C GLU A 26 -8.41 -16.25 11.41
N GLN A 27 -8.53 -15.07 10.79
CA GLN A 27 -9.78 -14.53 10.26
C GLN A 27 -10.19 -15.15 8.92
N PHE A 28 -9.20 -15.58 8.13
CA PHE A 28 -9.40 -16.13 6.78
C PHE A 28 -8.69 -17.46 6.61
N PRO A 29 -9.09 -18.50 7.38
CA PRO A 29 -8.43 -19.82 7.37
C PRO A 29 -8.59 -20.57 6.06
N GLU A 30 -9.52 -20.15 5.20
CA GLU A 30 -9.74 -20.72 3.87
C GLU A 30 -8.68 -20.29 2.83
N HIS A 31 -7.74 -19.44 3.21
CA HIS A 31 -6.67 -18.98 2.35
C HIS A 31 -5.31 -19.52 2.80
N ASP A 32 -4.49 -19.89 1.85
CA ASP A 32 -3.11 -20.31 2.07
C ASP A 32 -2.17 -19.13 2.10
N PHE A 33 -1.37 -19.00 3.19
CA PHE A 33 -0.38 -17.94 3.34
C PHE A 33 1.01 -18.52 3.17
N GLN A 34 1.68 -18.14 2.10
CA GLN A 34 3.04 -18.56 1.81
C GLN A 34 4.02 -17.47 2.24
N PHE A 35 4.87 -17.82 3.21
CA PHE A 35 5.97 -16.99 3.67
C PHE A 35 7.21 -17.38 2.89
N ALA A 36 7.49 -16.74 1.82
CA ALA A 36 8.78 -16.83 1.18
C ALA A 36 8.92 -15.78 0.12
N ALA A 37 10.04 -15.32 0.13
CA ALA A 37 10.61 -14.54 -0.87
C ALA A 37 10.45 -15.21 -2.23
N GLY A 38 10.23 -14.66 -3.16
CA GLY A 38 10.11 -15.01 -4.54
C GLY A 38 9.42 -13.85 -5.22
N ASP A 39 9.18 -14.02 -6.45
CA ASP A 39 8.49 -13.04 -7.27
C ASP A 39 6.96 -13.05 -7.09
N MET A 40 6.44 -13.93 -6.22
CA MET A 40 5.01 -14.11 -5.95
C MET A 40 4.15 -14.45 -7.19
N LYS A 41 4.75 -14.90 -8.30
CA LYS A 41 4.01 -15.20 -9.54
C LYS A 41 2.92 -16.26 -9.37
N ASP A 42 3.12 -17.18 -8.45
CA ASP A 42 2.14 -18.22 -8.17
C ASP A 42 1.05 -17.78 -7.20
N CYS A 43 1.27 -16.66 -6.51
CA CYS A 43 0.32 -16.10 -5.57
C CYS A 43 -0.78 -15.30 -6.29
N GLU A 44 -2.01 -15.41 -5.81
CA GLU A 44 -3.10 -14.58 -6.31
C GLU A 44 -2.98 -13.15 -5.80
N ILE A 45 -2.62 -12.97 -4.53
CA ILE A 45 -2.31 -11.66 -3.96
C ILE A 45 -0.96 -11.70 -3.23
N GLY A 46 -0.31 -10.55 -3.19
CA GLY A 46 0.93 -10.34 -2.46
C GLY A 46 0.76 -9.34 -1.33
N LEU A 47 1.33 -9.66 -0.17
CA LEU A 47 1.39 -8.76 0.98
C LEU A 47 2.85 -8.39 1.26
N VAL A 48 3.20 -7.13 1.10
CA VAL A 48 4.51 -6.59 1.50
C VAL A 48 4.35 -5.88 2.84
N VAL A 49 4.72 -6.58 3.91
CA VAL A 49 4.51 -6.14 5.29
C VAL A 49 5.71 -5.30 5.75
N CYS A 50 5.52 -3.98 5.77
CA CYS A 50 6.52 -3.03 6.23
C CYS A 50 6.39 -2.78 7.73
N GLY A 51 7.49 -2.36 8.37
CA GLY A 51 7.50 -2.05 9.81
C GLY A 51 7.21 -0.59 10.13
N CYS A 52 7.24 0.29 9.12
CA CYS A 52 7.11 1.74 9.28
C CYS A 52 6.56 2.38 8.02
N VAL A 53 6.15 3.64 8.15
CA VAL A 53 5.55 4.45 7.07
C VAL A 53 6.49 4.70 5.88
N ARG A 54 7.81 4.53 6.04
CA ARG A 54 8.77 4.66 4.93
C ARG A 54 8.54 3.63 3.83
N ALA A 55 7.94 2.48 4.18
CA ALA A 55 7.59 1.43 3.24
C ALA A 55 8.73 1.07 2.26
N CYS A 56 9.97 1.06 2.76
CA CYS A 56 11.20 0.93 1.97
C CYS A 56 11.47 -0.49 1.44
N ALA A 57 10.52 -1.41 1.58
CA ALA A 57 10.67 -2.74 1.01
C ALA A 57 10.69 -2.65 -0.52
N SER A 58 11.67 -3.30 -1.16
CA SER A 58 11.65 -3.43 -2.61
C SER A 58 10.46 -4.30 -3.02
N VAL A 59 9.71 -3.78 -3.97
CA VAL A 59 8.61 -4.47 -4.64
C VAL A 59 9.00 -4.94 -6.04
N ASP A 60 10.24 -4.66 -6.46
CA ASP A 60 10.73 -5.02 -7.77
C ASP A 60 10.70 -6.54 -7.97
N GLY A 61 10.20 -6.93 -9.11
CA GLY A 61 10.04 -8.34 -9.46
C GLY A 61 8.88 -9.07 -8.76
N LEU A 62 8.13 -8.41 -7.88
CA LEU A 62 6.93 -9.01 -7.30
C LEU A 62 5.74 -8.87 -8.26
N ALA A 63 5.19 -9.98 -8.69
CA ALA A 63 4.13 -10.01 -9.70
C ALA A 63 3.00 -10.99 -9.31
N PRO A 64 2.25 -10.75 -8.22
CA PRO A 64 1.09 -11.56 -7.90
C PRO A 64 0.01 -11.40 -8.98
N ARG A 65 -0.79 -12.44 -9.19
CA ARG A 65 -1.75 -12.50 -10.29
C ARG A 65 -2.86 -11.45 -10.23
N LYS A 66 -3.32 -11.07 -9.03
CA LYS A 66 -4.45 -10.14 -8.85
C LYS A 66 -4.01 -8.79 -8.28
N LYS A 67 -3.44 -8.76 -7.08
CA LYS A 67 -3.13 -7.50 -6.37
C LYS A 67 -1.93 -7.63 -5.45
N LEU A 68 -1.11 -6.58 -5.40
CA LEU A 68 -0.05 -6.40 -4.43
C LEU A 68 -0.48 -5.33 -3.41
N PHE A 69 -0.42 -5.68 -2.13
CA PHE A 69 -0.68 -4.76 -1.02
C PHE A 69 0.63 -4.37 -0.33
N LEU A 70 0.84 -3.09 -0.19
CA LEU A 70 1.93 -2.54 0.62
C LEU A 70 1.36 -2.14 1.98
N LEU A 71 1.89 -2.74 3.07
CA LEU A 71 1.33 -2.61 4.41
C LEU A 71 2.30 -1.88 5.35
N PRO A 72 2.40 -0.54 5.27
CA PRO A 72 3.32 0.26 6.08
C PRO A 72 2.86 0.40 7.53
N THR A 73 1.59 0.26 7.81
CA THR A 73 0.99 0.47 9.13
C THR A 73 0.01 -0.65 9.49
N GLU A 74 -0.33 -0.75 10.77
CA GLU A 74 -1.37 -1.68 11.24
C GLU A 74 -2.73 -1.42 10.55
N ARG A 75 -3.07 -0.15 10.28
CA ARG A 75 -4.32 0.23 9.61
C ARG A 75 -4.41 -0.27 8.17
N SER A 76 -3.28 -0.42 7.49
CA SER A 76 -3.24 -0.90 6.11
C SER A 76 -3.79 -2.33 5.95
N PHE A 77 -3.82 -3.12 7.02
CA PHE A 77 -4.43 -4.45 7.01
C PHE A 77 -5.95 -4.41 6.82
N SER A 78 -6.61 -3.28 7.10
CA SER A 78 -8.04 -3.13 6.86
C SER A 78 -8.41 -3.25 5.39
N GLU A 79 -7.56 -2.74 4.48
CA GLU A 79 -7.78 -2.87 3.04
C GLU A 79 -7.71 -4.33 2.58
N VAL A 80 -6.75 -5.07 3.13
CA VAL A 80 -6.63 -6.52 2.84
C VAL A 80 -7.86 -7.26 3.31
N LYS A 81 -8.32 -6.98 4.53
CA LYS A 81 -9.53 -7.61 5.09
C LYS A 81 -10.76 -7.36 4.22
N MET A 82 -11.00 -6.10 3.87
CA MET A 82 -12.11 -5.73 2.98
C MET A 82 -12.03 -6.46 1.63
N TYR A 83 -10.84 -6.56 1.06
CA TYR A 83 -10.64 -7.26 -0.20
C TYR A 83 -10.94 -8.77 -0.08
N LEU A 84 -10.48 -9.42 1.00
CA LEU A 84 -10.73 -10.83 1.24
C LEU A 84 -12.21 -11.12 1.56
N GLU A 85 -12.88 -10.23 2.28
CA GLU A 85 -14.32 -10.32 2.55
C GLU A 85 -15.14 -10.23 1.26
N GLN A 86 -14.81 -9.32 0.36
CA GLN A 86 -15.46 -9.20 -0.95
C GLN A 86 -15.26 -10.44 -1.82
N ASP A 87 -14.05 -11.02 -1.86
CA ASP A 87 -13.78 -12.26 -2.59
C ASP A 87 -14.59 -13.44 -2.01
N ARG A 88 -14.74 -13.48 -0.69
CA ARG A 88 -15.56 -14.48 0.01
C ARG A 88 -17.05 -14.38 -0.35
N GLU A 89 -17.57 -13.15 -0.46
CA GLU A 89 -18.97 -12.92 -0.83
C GLU A 89 -19.24 -13.28 -2.29
N THR A 90 -18.31 -12.93 -3.18
CA THR A 90 -18.44 -13.26 -4.61
C THR A 90 -18.41 -14.79 -4.83
N LYS A 91 -17.56 -15.51 -4.14
CA LYS A 91 -17.53 -16.99 -4.20
C LYS A 91 -18.81 -17.62 -3.70
N LYS A 92 -19.37 -17.13 -2.58
CA LYS A 92 -20.67 -17.63 -2.08
C LYS A 92 -21.81 -17.41 -3.06
N LYS A 93 -21.79 -16.35 -3.86
CA LYS A 93 -22.80 -16.08 -4.89
C LYS A 93 -22.64 -16.99 -6.11
N THR A 94 -21.43 -17.38 -6.45
CA THR A 94 -21.16 -18.29 -7.59
C THR A 94 -21.48 -19.76 -7.26
N ASP A 95 -21.29 -20.18 -6.02
CA ASP A 95 -21.62 -21.53 -5.58
C ASP A 95 -23.13 -21.77 -5.40
N ALA A 96 -23.92 -20.68 -5.28
CA ALA A 96 -25.39 -20.73 -5.16
C ALA A 96 -26.13 -20.64 -6.51
N ALA A 97 -25.42 -20.40 -7.62
CA ALA A 97 -25.99 -20.27 -8.97
C ALA A 97 -25.33 -21.29 -9.92
N GLY A 98 -25.58 -22.56 -9.67
CA GLY A 98 -25.42 -23.58 -10.68
C GLY A 98 -26.61 -23.54 -11.63
N ASN A 99 -26.55 -22.77 -12.67
CA ASN A 99 -27.06 -23.11 -14.00
C ASN A 99 -26.81 -21.98 -14.99
N GLY A 100 -26.37 -22.36 -16.19
CA GLY A 100 -25.88 -21.47 -17.22
C GLY A 100 -26.90 -20.41 -17.68
N ARG A 101 -26.34 -19.26 -18.00
CA ARG A 101 -26.80 -18.41 -19.09
C ARG A 101 -25.62 -17.54 -19.52
N GLU A 102 -25.20 -17.76 -20.75
CA GLU A 102 -24.39 -16.82 -21.50
C GLU A 102 -25.19 -15.52 -21.63
N ASP A 103 -24.66 -14.41 -21.13
CA ASP A 103 -25.24 -13.10 -21.33
C ASP A 103 -24.33 -12.34 -22.32
N PRO A 104 -24.80 -12.09 -23.56
CA PRO A 104 -24.04 -11.32 -24.54
C PRO A 104 -24.31 -9.83 -24.30
N GLY A 105 -23.33 -9.10 -23.78
CA GLY A 105 -23.33 -7.66 -23.86
C GLY A 105 -23.32 -6.89 -22.54
N ALA A 106 -22.29 -7.04 -21.77
CA ALA A 106 -21.87 -5.98 -20.86
C ALA A 106 -20.70 -5.26 -21.52
N GLU A 107 -20.96 -4.06 -22.01
CA GLU A 107 -19.90 -3.16 -22.45
C GLU A 107 -18.96 -2.94 -21.26
N GLU A 108 -17.77 -3.53 -21.34
CA GLU A 108 -16.65 -3.23 -20.50
C GLU A 108 -16.35 -1.73 -20.64
N LYS A 109 -16.79 -0.94 -19.67
CA LYS A 109 -16.16 0.36 -19.46
C LYS A 109 -14.73 0.04 -19.03
N GLY A 110 -13.85 0.00 -20.01
CA GLY A 110 -12.46 -0.35 -19.86
C GLY A 110 -11.83 0.39 -18.70
N ASP A 111 -11.27 -0.40 -17.83
CA ASP A 111 -10.32 0.06 -16.81
C ASP A 111 -9.18 0.78 -17.54
N GLN A 112 -9.24 2.11 -17.55
CA GLN A 112 -8.24 2.98 -18.16
C GLN A 112 -6.94 3.05 -17.34
N ARG A 113 -6.62 2.03 -16.55
CA ARG A 113 -5.30 1.88 -16.00
C ARG A 113 -4.34 1.55 -17.14
N LYS A 114 -3.74 2.58 -17.73
CA LYS A 114 -2.65 2.40 -18.69
C LYS A 114 -1.62 1.48 -18.06
N HIS A 115 -1.35 0.35 -18.67
CA HIS A 115 -0.23 -0.48 -18.28
C HIS A 115 1.05 0.34 -18.41
N LEU A 116 1.70 0.63 -17.28
CA LEU A 116 2.97 1.34 -17.26
C LEU A 116 4.02 0.50 -17.99
N ARG A 117 4.75 1.13 -18.89
CA ARG A 117 5.84 0.53 -19.67
C ARG A 117 7.17 1.11 -19.19
N ILE A 118 8.24 0.37 -19.40
CA ILE A 118 9.60 0.90 -19.16
C ILE A 118 9.79 2.13 -20.05
N GLY A 119 10.07 3.27 -19.43
CA GLY A 119 10.19 4.57 -20.11
C GLY A 119 9.00 5.50 -19.94
N ASP A 120 7.87 5.01 -19.42
CA ASP A 120 6.75 5.87 -19.08
C ASP A 120 7.12 6.79 -17.91
N THR A 121 6.79 8.05 -18.04
CA THR A 121 7.00 9.07 -16.99
C THR A 121 5.66 9.60 -16.52
N ALA A 122 5.56 9.85 -15.23
CA ALA A 122 4.43 10.54 -14.62
C ALA A 122 4.95 11.71 -13.79
N GLU A 123 4.27 12.85 -13.91
CA GLU A 123 4.60 14.04 -13.16
C GLU A 123 3.42 14.39 -12.25
N ILE A 124 3.72 14.67 -11.00
CA ILE A 124 2.76 15.16 -10.02
C ILE A 124 3.26 16.48 -9.47
N THR A 125 2.46 17.51 -9.60
CA THR A 125 2.74 18.80 -8.99
C THR A 125 1.89 18.97 -7.74
N LYS A 126 2.55 19.20 -6.60
CA LYS A 126 1.89 19.46 -5.32
C LYS A 126 2.39 20.76 -4.74
N ALA A 127 1.49 21.67 -4.44
CA ALA A 127 1.80 22.87 -3.71
C ALA A 127 1.74 22.61 -2.20
N PHE A 128 2.75 23.08 -1.47
CA PHE A 128 2.78 23.08 -0.02
C PHE A 128 2.66 24.50 0.47
N PHE A 129 1.76 24.73 1.40
CA PHE A 129 1.51 26.02 2.01
C PHE A 129 2.11 26.07 3.43
N LYS A 130 2.19 27.26 3.99
CA LYS A 130 2.72 27.45 5.35
C LYS A 130 1.98 26.59 6.38
N ASP A 131 0.66 26.46 6.24
CA ASP A 131 -0.16 25.63 7.13
C ASP A 131 0.21 24.15 7.10
N ASP A 132 0.66 23.63 5.97
CA ASP A 132 1.11 22.22 5.85
C ASP A 132 2.41 22.03 6.64
N VAL A 133 3.32 23.00 6.54
CA VAL A 133 4.58 22.99 7.30
C VAL A 133 4.32 23.11 8.81
N ASP A 134 3.44 24.00 9.22
CA ASP A 134 3.08 24.20 10.63
C ASP A 134 2.39 22.93 11.22
N ARG A 135 1.52 22.30 10.46
CA ARG A 135 0.89 21.01 10.85
C ARG A 135 1.90 19.89 10.96
N PHE A 136 2.85 19.82 10.04
CA PHE A 136 3.91 18.81 10.09
C PHE A 136 4.81 19.02 11.30
N ALA A 137 5.20 20.28 11.58
CA ALA A 137 5.97 20.63 12.76
C ALA A 137 5.24 20.26 14.06
N ALA A 138 3.93 20.52 14.14
CA ALA A 138 3.10 20.15 15.29
C ALA A 138 2.98 18.63 15.46
N LEU A 139 2.91 17.87 14.35
CA LEU A 139 2.78 16.42 14.37
C LEU A 139 4.09 15.73 14.77
N THR A 140 5.22 16.25 14.32
CA THR A 140 6.54 15.62 14.47
C THR A 140 7.36 16.18 15.62
N GLY A 141 7.01 17.38 16.11
CA GLY A 141 7.83 18.15 17.08
C GLY A 141 9.04 18.84 16.43
N ASP A 142 9.14 18.83 15.10
CA ASP A 142 10.25 19.50 14.39
C ASP A 142 9.92 20.97 14.11
N TYR A 143 10.27 21.81 15.08
CA TYR A 143 10.16 23.28 14.98
C TYR A 143 11.48 23.96 14.54
N SER A 144 12.28 23.27 13.73
CA SER A 144 13.51 23.87 13.21
C SER A 144 13.23 25.21 12.55
N ARG A 145 14.05 26.21 12.89
CA ARG A 145 13.91 27.57 12.38
C ARG A 145 14.05 27.65 10.85
N LEU A 146 14.68 26.67 10.25
CA LEU A 146 14.80 26.58 8.79
C LEU A 146 13.44 26.39 8.11
N HIS A 147 12.49 25.75 8.78
CA HIS A 147 11.15 25.48 8.28
C HIS A 147 10.13 26.53 8.72
N THR A 148 10.29 27.07 9.93
CA THR A 148 9.24 27.86 10.60
C THR A 148 9.54 29.36 10.66
N ASP A 149 10.80 29.79 10.51
CA ASP A 149 11.24 31.19 10.67
C ASP A 149 11.79 31.73 9.34
N ALA A 150 10.99 32.56 8.67
CA ALA A 150 11.35 33.13 7.38
C ALA A 150 12.57 34.09 7.44
N GLU A 151 12.76 34.84 8.55
CA GLU A 151 13.90 35.75 8.72
C GLU A 151 15.19 34.97 8.95
N PHE A 152 15.12 33.87 9.65
CA PHE A 152 16.25 32.93 9.78
C PHE A 152 16.60 32.30 8.44
N ALA A 153 15.60 31.79 7.72
CA ALA A 153 15.79 31.10 6.45
C ALA A 153 16.42 32.00 5.37
N LYS A 154 16.10 33.29 5.35
CA LYS A 154 16.72 34.29 4.46
C LYS A 154 18.24 34.37 4.64
N LYS A 155 18.76 34.12 5.83
CA LYS A 155 20.19 34.18 6.15
C LYS A 155 20.93 32.88 5.82
N THR A 156 20.22 31.87 5.37
CA THR A 156 20.78 30.56 4.97
C THR A 156 21.01 30.54 3.46
N PRO A 157 21.79 29.57 2.95
CA PRO A 157 21.98 29.37 1.51
C PRO A 157 20.68 29.17 0.71
N TYR A 158 19.61 28.78 1.39
CA TYR A 158 18.30 28.54 0.75
C TYR A 158 17.50 29.83 0.49
N GLY A 159 17.77 30.90 1.22
CA GLY A 159 17.14 32.23 1.06
C GLY A 159 15.65 32.28 1.38
N LYS A 160 15.02 31.14 1.73
CA LYS A 160 13.60 31.00 2.06
C LYS A 160 13.37 29.77 2.94
N PRO A 161 12.23 29.66 3.65
CA PRO A 161 11.88 28.45 4.37
C PRO A 161 11.84 27.23 3.45
N VAL A 162 12.37 26.12 3.94
CA VAL A 162 12.39 24.83 3.24
C VAL A 162 11.25 23.98 3.80
N VAL A 163 10.59 23.20 2.96
CA VAL A 163 9.58 22.23 3.39
C VAL A 163 10.29 21.04 4.05
N HIS A 164 9.66 20.43 5.06
CA HIS A 164 10.17 19.23 5.75
C HIS A 164 10.40 18.05 4.81
#